data_1ec19562eb72368fd1ebf2386db9acf8
#
_entry.id   1ec19562eb72368fd1ebf2386db9acf8
#
_cell.length_a   1.000
_cell.length_b   1.000
_cell.length_c   1.000
_cell.angle_alpha   90.00
_cell.angle_beta   90.00
_cell.angle_gamma   90.00
#
_symmetry.space_group_name_H-M   'P 1'
#
loop_
_entity.id
_entity.type
_entity.pdbx_description
1 polymer ?
#
loop_
_entity_poly.entity_id
_entity_poly.type
_entity_poly.pdbx_seq_one_letter_code
_entity_poly.pdbx_strand_id
1 'polypeptide(L)'
;MDKQVDTLVISFKFPPTIDTSGIVAAKRIIKNNSIVDVLHNMDEDDTSLNFKGLDELINERLTTNIKGSCNTIKNMTKFTNQGMKLIDDKEYKNLYTRTWCMANNFLAMEYKFNNPDVCWTAEFSDPILINTHGEKRITPIENEEFINRVNLNIDKFNEINDTNLNHIKNEANIYYLAELLTFIFSDKLIFTNENQRKVMLEHHSEEICEMVMNKSTISHHPTLDSEYYHLVETNPDLNDDEINIAYFGNFYYTKRHFEAIFFAFDSLNHKYKDKIKFHLFLNKSKYFDRLIEELEIKENIIIKEPIDYFEFLNSTSKYDILLINDTITEGCFSVNPYLPSKFSDYKGSGSDIWAIYEQNSTLSTMDFKYKSSMTSYKQSRDVLVDILNEYGYSDEDCSFSDNYYEQRITQLNKIIDEQNTKIKRQKKTIKKLKKLNKKIMKSKSWKITKPLRKCISLFKK
;
A
#
# COMPACT_ATOMS: atom_id res chain seq x y z
N MET A 1 0.93 -32.26 27.29
CA MET A 1 2.00 -31.23 27.30
C MET A 1 1.60 -30.23 26.23
N ASP A 2 1.09 -29.07 26.63
CA ASP A 2 0.81 -27.99 25.70
C ASP A 2 2.13 -27.60 25.07
N LYS A 3 2.19 -27.67 23.75
CA LYS A 3 3.38 -27.21 22.99
C LYS A 3 3.46 -25.70 23.19
N GLN A 4 4.44 -25.26 23.96
CA GLN A 4 4.76 -23.84 24.07
C GLN A 4 4.99 -23.30 22.66
N VAL A 5 4.23 -22.28 22.24
CA VAL A 5 4.37 -21.63 20.96
C VAL A 5 5.45 -20.56 21.07
N ASP A 6 6.47 -20.65 20.24
CA ASP A 6 7.65 -19.78 20.33
C ASP A 6 7.46 -18.44 19.61
N THR A 7 6.43 -18.27 18.78
CA THR A 7 6.28 -17.09 17.90
C THR A 7 4.94 -16.39 18.10
N LEU A 8 5.00 -15.08 18.34
CA LEU A 8 3.84 -14.18 18.32
C LEU A 8 3.85 -13.34 17.04
N VAL A 9 2.75 -13.38 16.30
CA VAL A 9 2.47 -12.48 15.16
C VAL A 9 1.58 -11.35 15.65
N ILE A 10 2.01 -10.11 15.46
CA ILE A 10 1.23 -8.91 15.83
C ILE A 10 0.81 -8.20 14.56
N SER A 11 -0.50 -8.20 14.28
CA SER A 11 -1.08 -7.55 13.10
C SER A 11 -2.45 -6.98 13.44
N PHE A 12 -2.57 -5.66 13.59
CA PHE A 12 -3.82 -5.00 13.98
C PHE A 12 -5.00 -5.43 13.08
N LYS A 13 -4.81 -5.43 11.77
CA LYS A 13 -5.72 -6.03 10.79
C LYS A 13 -5.18 -7.38 10.37
N PHE A 14 -5.98 -8.43 10.54
CA PHE A 14 -5.61 -9.82 10.23
C PHE A 14 -6.86 -10.61 9.85
N PRO A 15 -6.79 -11.65 9.01
CA PRO A 15 -7.96 -12.50 8.71
C PRO A 15 -8.67 -13.00 9.98
N PRO A 16 -10.01 -12.91 10.05
CA PRO A 16 -10.97 -12.79 8.95
C PRO A 16 -11.21 -11.37 8.41
N THR A 17 -10.58 -10.34 8.92
CA THR A 17 -10.66 -8.98 8.36
C THR A 17 -10.00 -8.92 6.99
N ILE A 18 -10.69 -8.34 5.99
CA ILE A 18 -10.13 -8.12 4.65
C ILE A 18 -9.20 -6.91 4.69
N ASP A 19 -7.91 -7.16 4.74
CA ASP A 19 -6.86 -6.14 4.69
C ASP A 19 -5.61 -6.68 4.00
N THR A 20 -5.05 -5.94 3.06
CA THR A 20 -3.89 -6.39 2.28
C THR A 20 -2.68 -6.70 3.16
N SER A 21 -2.43 -5.89 4.19
CA SER A 21 -1.30 -6.11 5.10
C SER A 21 -1.50 -7.35 5.95
N GLY A 22 -2.73 -7.57 6.45
CA GLY A 22 -3.11 -8.76 7.19
C GLY A 22 -3.02 -10.04 6.32
N ILE A 23 -3.45 -9.96 5.06
CA ILE A 23 -3.32 -11.06 4.09
C ILE A 23 -1.84 -11.41 3.87
N VAL A 24 -0.95 -10.44 3.75
CA VAL A 24 0.49 -10.73 3.60
C VAL A 24 1.06 -11.36 4.87
N ALA A 25 0.65 -10.92 6.07
CA ALA A 25 1.06 -11.58 7.31
C ALA A 25 0.58 -13.04 7.36
N ALA A 26 -0.66 -13.33 6.96
CA ALA A 26 -1.18 -14.69 6.85
C ALA A 26 -0.37 -15.54 5.84
N LYS A 27 -0.04 -14.98 4.67
CA LYS A 27 0.84 -15.64 3.68
C LYS A 27 2.21 -15.98 4.26
N ARG A 28 2.80 -15.10 5.09
CA ARG A 28 4.08 -15.37 5.77
C ARG A 28 3.96 -16.56 6.73
N ILE A 29 2.87 -16.64 7.50
CA ILE A 29 2.61 -17.79 8.40
C ILE A 29 2.54 -19.08 7.58
N ILE A 30 1.75 -19.10 6.51
CA ILE A 30 1.59 -20.26 5.63
C ILE A 30 2.94 -20.69 5.02
N LYS A 31 3.68 -19.74 4.45
CA LYS A 31 4.99 -20.07 3.81
C LYS A 31 6.04 -20.54 4.80
N ASN A 32 6.01 -20.06 6.04
CA ASN A 32 6.90 -20.53 7.08
C ASN A 32 6.46 -21.87 7.69
N ASN A 33 5.20 -22.24 7.48
CA ASN A 33 4.58 -23.48 7.97
C ASN A 33 4.85 -23.73 9.46
N SER A 34 4.70 -22.67 10.27
CA SER A 34 4.98 -22.69 11.70
C SER A 34 3.73 -22.36 12.49
N ILE A 35 3.50 -23.07 13.60
CA ILE A 35 2.41 -22.77 14.53
C ILE A 35 2.76 -21.50 15.30
N VAL A 36 1.84 -20.54 15.32
CA VAL A 36 2.01 -19.23 15.93
C VAL A 36 0.80 -18.82 16.76
N ASP A 37 1.01 -17.93 17.73
CA ASP A 37 -0.08 -17.14 18.29
C ASP A 37 -0.22 -15.84 17.49
N VAL A 38 -1.45 -15.35 17.33
CA VAL A 38 -1.73 -14.12 16.59
C VAL A 38 -2.46 -13.13 17.48
N LEU A 39 -1.85 -11.96 17.68
CA LEU A 39 -2.49 -10.84 18.35
C LEU A 39 -2.99 -9.83 17.31
N HIS A 40 -4.30 -9.65 17.27
CA HIS A 40 -4.93 -8.75 16.32
C HIS A 40 -6.13 -8.00 16.89
N ASN A 41 -6.61 -6.99 16.17
CA ASN A 41 -7.86 -6.33 16.52
C ASN A 41 -9.00 -6.93 15.71
N MET A 42 -10.11 -7.22 16.39
CA MET A 42 -11.33 -7.70 15.76
C MET A 42 -12.35 -6.57 15.73
N ASP A 43 -12.76 -6.17 14.55
CA ASP A 43 -13.88 -5.24 14.33
C ASP A 43 -15.06 -6.08 13.84
N GLU A 44 -16.17 -6.08 14.57
CA GLU A 44 -17.33 -6.94 14.31
C GLU A 44 -17.96 -6.72 12.91
N ASP A 45 -17.67 -5.57 12.32
CA ASP A 45 -18.27 -5.17 11.01
C ASP A 45 -17.47 -5.66 9.79
N ASP A 46 -16.32 -6.36 9.96
CA ASP A 46 -15.36 -6.60 8.86
C ASP A 46 -14.81 -8.05 8.84
N THR A 47 -15.69 -9.06 9.00
CA THR A 47 -15.31 -10.46 9.21
C THR A 47 -15.80 -11.39 8.11
N SER A 48 -15.29 -11.25 6.88
CA SER A 48 -15.77 -12.06 5.75
C SER A 48 -14.73 -12.99 5.13
N LEU A 49 -13.42 -12.80 5.43
CA LEU A 49 -12.37 -13.60 4.81
C LEU A 49 -12.09 -14.89 5.59
N ASN A 50 -12.58 -16.02 5.09
CA ASN A 50 -12.14 -17.33 5.55
C ASN A 50 -10.85 -17.74 4.84
N PHE A 51 -9.71 -17.55 5.50
CA PHE A 51 -8.39 -17.90 4.94
C PHE A 51 -8.10 -19.39 5.23
N LYS A 52 -8.49 -20.25 4.30
CA LYS A 52 -8.39 -21.71 4.44
C LYS A 52 -6.93 -22.16 4.67
N GLY A 53 -6.73 -23.12 5.56
CA GLY A 53 -5.41 -23.62 5.95
C GLY A 53 -4.67 -22.75 6.95
N LEU A 54 -5.10 -21.51 7.19
CA LEU A 54 -4.45 -20.62 8.14
C LEU A 54 -4.73 -21.01 9.60
N ASP A 55 -5.97 -21.39 9.92
CA ASP A 55 -6.38 -21.70 11.29
C ASP A 55 -5.65 -22.92 11.88
N GLU A 56 -5.19 -23.84 11.03
CA GLU A 56 -4.38 -24.99 11.44
C GLU A 56 -2.98 -24.59 11.94
N LEU A 57 -2.50 -23.40 11.52
CA LEU A 57 -1.22 -22.82 11.89
C LEU A 57 -1.33 -21.81 13.04
N ILE A 58 -2.53 -21.51 13.50
CA ILE A 58 -2.77 -20.59 14.62
C ILE A 58 -3.14 -21.39 15.84
N ASN A 59 -2.28 -21.33 16.86
CA ASN A 59 -2.56 -21.97 18.16
C ASN A 59 -3.59 -21.15 18.94
N GLU A 60 -3.39 -19.84 19.06
CA GLU A 60 -4.31 -18.94 19.76
C GLU A 60 -4.49 -17.61 19.03
N ARG A 61 -5.74 -17.13 19.00
CA ARG A 61 -6.10 -15.78 18.54
C ARG A 61 -6.33 -14.87 19.71
N LEU A 62 -5.39 -13.98 19.98
CA LEU A 62 -5.44 -12.97 21.02
C LEU A 62 -6.08 -11.70 20.46
N THR A 63 -7.30 -11.38 20.85
CA THR A 63 -8.08 -10.34 20.20
C THR A 63 -8.30 -9.11 21.09
N THR A 64 -8.09 -7.93 20.49
CA THR A 64 -8.53 -6.65 21.03
C THR A 64 -9.80 -6.19 20.29
N ASN A 65 -10.57 -5.29 20.90
CA ASN A 65 -11.76 -4.70 20.28
C ASN A 65 -11.65 -3.17 20.32
N ILE A 66 -11.02 -2.60 19.29
CA ILE A 66 -10.76 -1.16 19.18
C ILE A 66 -11.42 -0.63 17.93
N LYS A 67 -12.37 0.31 18.10
CA LYS A 67 -13.08 0.94 16.98
C LYS A 67 -12.29 2.10 16.41
N GLY A 68 -12.24 2.17 15.08
CA GLY A 68 -11.63 3.26 14.32
C GLY A 68 -10.18 3.02 13.92
N SER A 69 -9.53 4.07 13.39
CA SER A 69 -8.20 3.98 12.79
C SER A 69 -7.11 3.56 13.79
N CYS A 70 -6.30 2.58 13.40
CA CYS A 70 -5.14 2.11 14.16
C CYS A 70 -3.99 3.15 14.26
N ASN A 71 -4.01 4.18 13.44
CA ASN A 71 -2.94 5.17 13.35
C ASN A 71 -3.21 6.44 14.18
N THR A 72 -4.19 6.42 15.10
CA THR A 72 -4.36 7.48 16.09
C THR A 72 -3.61 7.13 17.37
N ILE A 73 -2.96 8.11 18.02
CA ILE A 73 -2.22 7.91 19.28
C ILE A 73 -3.12 7.18 20.32
N LYS A 74 -4.37 7.63 20.44
CA LYS A 74 -5.35 7.02 21.37
C LYS A 74 -5.55 5.52 21.11
N ASN A 75 -5.74 5.12 19.86
CA ASN A 75 -5.99 3.71 19.53
C ASN A 75 -4.71 2.87 19.56
N MET A 76 -3.57 3.45 19.19
CA MET A 76 -2.26 2.81 19.38
C MET A 76 -2.01 2.50 20.85
N THR A 77 -2.17 3.49 21.76
CA THR A 77 -2.02 3.28 23.20
C THR A 77 -2.99 2.22 23.74
N LYS A 78 -4.25 2.23 23.27
CA LYS A 78 -5.22 1.21 23.66
C LYS A 78 -4.80 -0.18 23.20
N PHE A 79 -4.36 -0.31 21.94
CA PHE A 79 -3.92 -1.60 21.39
C PHE A 79 -2.70 -2.14 22.15
N THR A 80 -1.71 -1.28 22.39
CA THR A 80 -0.53 -1.64 23.18
C THR A 80 -0.93 -2.10 24.59
N ASN A 81 -1.74 -1.33 25.31
CA ASN A 81 -2.12 -1.67 26.70
C ASN A 81 -3.00 -2.92 26.79
N GLN A 82 -3.91 -3.14 25.84
CA GLN A 82 -4.74 -4.35 25.82
C GLN A 82 -3.92 -5.55 25.37
N GLY A 83 -3.09 -5.39 24.33
CA GLY A 83 -2.22 -6.43 23.82
C GLY A 83 -1.24 -6.92 24.88
N MET A 84 -0.56 -6.01 25.59
CA MET A 84 0.35 -6.40 26.69
C MET A 84 -0.34 -7.22 27.78
N LYS A 85 -1.59 -6.89 28.13
CA LYS A 85 -2.37 -7.70 29.09
C LYS A 85 -2.72 -9.09 28.58
N LEU A 86 -2.93 -9.25 27.28
CA LEU A 86 -3.24 -10.54 26.66
C LEU A 86 -2.03 -11.47 26.58
N ILE A 87 -0.82 -10.93 26.72
CA ILE A 87 0.45 -11.65 26.59
C ILE A 87 1.32 -11.56 27.84
N ASP A 88 0.76 -11.06 28.96
CA ASP A 88 1.50 -10.82 30.21
C ASP A 88 2.09 -12.10 30.84
N ASP A 89 1.40 -13.21 30.68
CA ASP A 89 1.78 -14.54 31.19
C ASP A 89 2.44 -15.44 30.10
N LYS A 90 2.74 -14.89 28.93
CA LYS A 90 3.26 -15.65 27.79
C LYS A 90 4.71 -15.28 27.47
N GLU A 91 5.51 -16.30 27.22
CA GLU A 91 6.90 -16.16 26.82
C GLU A 91 7.07 -16.57 25.35
N TYR A 92 7.49 -15.61 24.51
CA TYR A 92 7.79 -15.85 23.12
C TYR A 92 9.28 -15.66 22.84
N LYS A 93 9.83 -16.51 21.97
CA LYS A 93 11.21 -16.36 21.47
C LYS A 93 11.28 -15.46 20.25
N ASN A 94 10.19 -15.38 19.50
CA ASN A 94 10.12 -14.62 18.26
C ASN A 94 8.88 -13.74 18.22
N LEU A 95 9.06 -12.51 17.75
CA LEU A 95 7.98 -11.61 17.35
C LEU A 95 8.06 -11.37 15.84
N TYR A 96 6.91 -11.32 15.22
CA TYR A 96 6.78 -10.82 13.85
C TYR A 96 5.72 -9.72 13.81
N THR A 97 6.09 -8.57 13.26
CA THR A 97 5.16 -7.47 13.00
C THR A 97 5.14 -7.13 11.53
N ARG A 98 3.94 -6.84 11.00
CA ARG A 98 3.81 -6.22 9.69
C ARG A 98 3.25 -4.82 9.82
N THR A 99 4.01 -3.84 9.36
CA THR A 99 3.76 -2.43 9.63
C THR A 99 3.10 -1.74 8.44
N TRP A 100 1.78 -1.74 8.43
CA TRP A 100 0.95 -0.69 7.89
C TRP A 100 0.38 0.15 9.04
N CYS A 101 0.07 -0.53 10.13
CA CYS A 101 -0.44 0.03 11.35
C CYS A 101 0.70 0.19 12.37
N MET A 102 1.03 1.42 12.74
CA MET A 102 2.10 1.72 13.70
C MET A 102 1.90 1.03 15.06
N ALA A 103 0.65 0.77 15.46
CA ALA A 103 0.31 0.13 16.73
C ALA A 103 0.99 -1.25 16.89
N ASN A 104 1.23 -1.97 15.78
CA ASN A 104 1.91 -3.26 15.80
C ASN A 104 3.34 -3.12 16.33
N ASN A 105 4.07 -2.11 15.84
CA ASN A 105 5.46 -1.88 16.22
C ASN A 105 5.57 -1.37 17.68
N PHE A 106 4.66 -0.50 18.10
CA PHE A 106 4.66 -0.01 19.48
C PHE A 106 4.37 -1.13 20.47
N LEU A 107 3.46 -2.05 20.16
CA LEU A 107 3.21 -3.21 21.02
C LEU A 107 4.42 -4.15 21.06
N ALA A 108 5.01 -4.45 19.91
CA ALA A 108 6.21 -5.30 19.86
C ALA A 108 7.41 -4.68 20.60
N MET A 109 7.59 -3.37 20.48
CA MET A 109 8.62 -2.63 21.22
C MET A 109 8.39 -2.73 22.74
N GLU A 110 7.16 -2.56 23.22
CA GLU A 110 6.85 -2.68 24.63
C GLU A 110 7.12 -4.11 25.16
N TYR A 111 6.76 -5.11 24.37
CA TYR A 111 7.06 -6.50 24.73
C TYR A 111 8.60 -6.74 24.74
N LYS A 112 9.33 -6.22 23.75
CA LYS A 112 10.80 -6.31 23.66
C LYS A 112 11.48 -5.63 24.86
N PHE A 113 10.97 -4.51 25.35
CA PHE A 113 11.53 -3.82 26.53
C PHE A 113 11.42 -4.66 27.81
N ASN A 114 10.35 -5.44 27.93
CA ASN A 114 10.14 -6.34 29.08
C ASN A 114 10.85 -7.70 28.88
N ASN A 115 11.10 -8.11 27.64
CA ASN A 115 11.69 -9.38 27.26
C ASN A 115 12.85 -9.15 26.26
N PRO A 116 14.04 -8.69 26.71
CA PRO A 116 15.11 -8.24 25.83
C PRO A 116 15.64 -9.32 24.88
N ASP A 117 15.54 -10.59 25.26
CA ASP A 117 16.06 -11.73 24.50
C ASP A 117 15.14 -12.17 23.34
N VAL A 118 13.90 -11.64 23.25
CA VAL A 118 13.00 -11.97 22.16
C VAL A 118 13.54 -11.45 20.83
N CYS A 119 13.55 -12.30 19.79
CA CYS A 119 13.95 -11.90 18.43
C CYS A 119 12.77 -11.25 17.70
N TRP A 120 12.83 -9.92 17.48
CA TRP A 120 11.79 -9.18 16.79
C TRP A 120 12.12 -8.98 15.31
N THR A 121 11.31 -9.55 14.40
CA THR A 121 11.32 -9.29 12.97
C THR A 121 10.21 -8.30 12.62
N ALA A 122 10.57 -7.14 12.09
CA ALA A 122 9.62 -6.13 11.61
C ALA A 122 9.62 -6.04 10.08
N GLU A 123 8.45 -6.24 9.46
CA GLU A 123 8.25 -6.10 8.02
C GLU A 123 7.44 -4.84 7.71
N PHE A 124 7.96 -3.97 6.84
CA PHE A 124 7.30 -2.75 6.42
C PHE A 124 6.46 -2.97 5.15
N SER A 125 5.18 -2.58 5.20
CA SER A 125 4.31 -2.54 4.00
C SER A 125 4.68 -1.39 3.09
N ASP A 126 4.78 -0.19 3.69
CA ASP A 126 4.94 1.10 3.04
C ASP A 126 5.76 2.04 3.93
N PRO A 127 6.30 3.15 3.39
CA PRO A 127 6.86 4.22 4.21
C PRO A 127 5.84 4.78 5.21
N ILE A 128 6.25 4.93 6.46
CA ILE A 128 5.37 5.39 7.54
C ILE A 128 5.40 6.92 7.65
N LEU A 129 6.59 7.51 7.66
CA LEU A 129 6.77 8.95 7.83
C LEU A 129 6.22 9.75 6.65
N ILE A 130 6.37 9.24 5.43
CA ILE A 130 5.99 9.94 4.20
C ILE A 130 4.69 9.33 3.65
N ASN A 131 3.73 10.17 3.29
CA ASN A 131 2.51 9.73 2.62
C ASN A 131 2.71 9.53 1.11
N THR A 132 1.72 9.00 0.40
CA THR A 132 1.78 8.75 -1.04
C THR A 132 1.93 10.02 -1.91
N HIS A 133 1.85 11.20 -1.32
CA HIS A 133 2.07 12.49 -1.99
C HIS A 133 3.46 13.08 -1.72
N GLY A 134 4.34 12.32 -1.07
CA GLY A 134 5.68 12.80 -0.68
C GLY A 134 5.68 13.77 0.50
N GLU A 135 4.57 13.91 1.21
CA GLU A 135 4.45 14.83 2.34
C GLU A 135 4.71 14.09 3.66
N LYS A 136 5.44 14.75 4.56
CA LYS A 136 5.63 14.22 5.92
C LYS A 136 4.32 14.22 6.69
N ARG A 137 3.94 13.06 7.22
CA ARG A 137 2.88 12.97 8.24
C ARG A 137 3.44 13.55 9.53
N ILE A 138 2.71 14.45 10.17
CA ILE A 138 3.16 15.14 11.39
C ILE A 138 2.09 15.03 12.47
N THR A 139 2.43 14.35 13.54
CA THR A 139 1.64 14.28 14.78
C THR A 139 2.59 14.22 15.95
N PRO A 140 2.67 15.29 16.78
CA PRO A 140 3.53 15.30 17.94
C PRO A 140 2.99 14.36 19.02
N ILE A 141 3.91 13.72 19.74
CA ILE A 141 3.58 12.96 20.95
C ILE A 141 3.88 13.82 22.19
N GLU A 142 2.88 14.00 23.02
CA GLU A 142 2.95 14.74 24.30
C GLU A 142 2.79 13.73 25.45
N ASN A 143 3.77 12.84 25.64
CA ASN A 143 3.75 11.83 26.69
C ASN A 143 5.16 11.65 27.26
N GLU A 144 5.46 12.40 28.33
CA GLU A 144 6.77 12.39 28.99
C GLU A 144 7.14 11.00 29.54
N GLU A 145 6.19 10.24 30.09
CA GLU A 145 6.45 8.92 30.61
C GLU A 145 6.91 7.97 29.50
N PHE A 146 6.24 7.99 28.35
CA PHE A 146 6.65 7.23 27.19
C PHE A 146 8.04 7.64 26.70
N ILE A 147 8.29 8.94 26.56
CA ILE A 147 9.59 9.47 26.09
C ILE A 147 10.71 9.07 27.03
N ASN A 148 10.53 9.22 28.34
CA ASN A 148 11.52 8.86 29.35
C ASN A 148 11.84 7.35 29.32
N ARG A 149 10.82 6.50 29.19
CA ARG A 149 10.99 5.05 29.08
C ARG A 149 11.73 4.65 27.80
N VAL A 150 11.41 5.25 26.67
CA VAL A 150 12.12 5.02 25.42
C VAL A 150 13.57 5.45 25.54
N ASN A 151 13.85 6.63 26.10
CA ASN A 151 15.22 7.13 26.27
C ASN A 151 16.04 6.23 27.21
N LEU A 152 15.45 5.72 28.30
CA LEU A 152 16.11 4.73 29.16
C LEU A 152 16.50 3.45 28.39
N ASN A 153 15.66 2.99 27.45
CA ASN A 153 15.98 1.83 26.63
C ASN A 153 16.98 2.17 25.51
N ILE A 154 17.04 3.41 25.02
CA ILE A 154 18.09 3.87 24.12
C ILE A 154 19.44 3.86 24.87
N ASP A 155 19.50 4.31 26.13
CA ASP A 155 20.73 4.27 26.93
C ASP A 155 21.23 2.83 27.10
N LYS A 156 20.35 1.89 27.44
CA LYS A 156 20.70 0.46 27.52
C LYS A 156 21.17 -0.09 26.17
N PHE A 157 20.51 0.29 25.08
CA PHE A 157 20.89 -0.14 23.75
C PHE A 157 22.28 0.37 23.37
N ASN A 158 22.57 1.65 23.66
CA ASN A 158 23.88 2.27 23.45
C ASN A 158 24.98 1.54 24.24
N GLU A 159 24.73 1.22 25.51
CA GLU A 159 25.68 0.50 26.37
C GLU A 159 25.98 -0.91 25.83
N ILE A 160 24.96 -1.65 25.40
CA ILE A 160 25.10 -3.04 24.91
C ILE A 160 25.80 -3.08 23.55
N ASN A 161 25.51 -2.13 22.66
CA ASN A 161 25.95 -2.15 21.26
C ASN A 161 27.12 -1.21 20.96
N ASP A 162 27.66 -0.51 21.95
CA ASP A 162 28.72 0.50 21.81
C ASP A 162 28.35 1.57 20.76
N THR A 163 27.11 2.08 20.87
CA THR A 163 26.55 3.12 19.98
C THR A 163 26.29 4.41 20.74
N ASN A 164 26.01 5.51 20.04
CA ASN A 164 25.76 6.82 20.67
C ASN A 164 24.48 7.47 20.10
N LEU A 165 23.40 6.70 20.06
CA LEU A 165 22.12 7.18 19.60
C LEU A 165 21.56 8.27 20.50
N ASN A 166 21.02 9.31 19.89
CA ASN A 166 20.46 10.46 20.61
C ASN A 166 19.14 10.13 21.28
N HIS A 167 18.89 10.75 22.44
CA HIS A 167 17.59 10.76 23.08
C HIS A 167 16.50 11.39 22.22
N ILE A 168 15.30 10.87 22.36
CA ILE A 168 14.10 11.43 21.76
C ILE A 168 13.67 12.67 22.56
N LYS A 169 13.30 13.73 21.86
CA LYS A 169 12.83 15.00 22.45
C LYS A 169 11.32 14.97 22.63
N ASN A 170 10.80 15.75 23.58
CA ASN A 170 9.39 16.04 23.68
C ASN A 170 8.86 16.62 22.37
N GLU A 171 7.56 16.39 22.10
CA GLU A 171 6.91 16.78 20.84
C GLU A 171 7.46 16.10 19.57
N ALA A 172 8.22 15.01 19.72
CA ALA A 172 8.69 14.25 18.57
C ALA A 172 7.50 13.72 17.73
N ASN A 173 7.72 13.64 16.43
CA ASN A 173 6.70 13.16 15.49
C ASN A 173 6.50 11.65 15.61
N ILE A 174 5.28 11.20 15.94
CA ILE A 174 4.98 9.78 16.15
C ILE A 174 5.25 8.90 14.93
N TYR A 175 5.07 9.40 13.69
CA TYR A 175 5.36 8.67 12.47
C TYR A 175 6.88 8.46 12.28
N TYR A 176 7.67 9.48 12.61
CA TYR A 176 9.13 9.35 12.63
C TYR A 176 9.59 8.35 13.70
N LEU A 177 8.98 8.42 14.90
CA LEU A 177 9.29 7.49 15.98
C LEU A 177 8.93 6.05 15.63
N ALA A 178 7.81 5.83 14.91
CA ALA A 178 7.42 4.50 14.48
C ALA A 178 8.45 3.84 13.54
N GLU A 179 9.12 4.61 12.68
CA GLU A 179 10.25 4.11 11.90
C GLU A 179 11.50 3.98 12.75
N LEU A 180 11.93 5.05 13.40
CA LEU A 180 13.18 5.11 14.16
C LEU A 180 13.27 4.02 15.23
N LEU A 181 12.23 3.90 16.08
CA LEU A 181 12.26 2.93 17.19
C LEU A 181 12.19 1.49 16.70
N THR A 182 11.49 1.25 15.59
CA THR A 182 11.52 -0.06 14.95
C THR A 182 12.91 -0.34 14.36
N PHE A 183 13.56 0.65 13.76
CA PHE A 183 14.92 0.51 13.26
C PHE A 183 15.93 0.26 14.38
N ILE A 184 15.76 0.85 15.54
CA ILE A 184 16.68 0.64 16.68
C ILE A 184 16.45 -0.75 17.29
N PHE A 185 15.21 -1.05 17.73
CA PHE A 185 14.91 -2.15 18.65
C PHE A 185 14.55 -3.48 18.00
N SER A 186 14.20 -3.53 16.71
CA SER A 186 14.02 -4.82 16.04
C SER A 186 15.37 -5.49 15.76
N ASP A 187 15.39 -6.82 15.75
CA ASP A 187 16.60 -7.60 15.46
C ASP A 187 16.73 -7.83 13.95
N LYS A 188 15.60 -7.91 13.23
CA LYS A 188 15.55 -8.12 11.78
C LYS A 188 14.52 -7.18 11.14
N LEU A 189 14.87 -6.68 9.97
CA LEU A 189 14.01 -5.80 9.19
C LEU A 189 13.75 -6.42 7.82
N ILE A 190 12.50 -6.34 7.36
CA ILE A 190 12.10 -6.75 6.02
C ILE A 190 11.48 -5.57 5.30
N PHE A 191 12.04 -5.24 4.14
CA PHE A 191 11.47 -4.28 3.20
C PHE A 191 10.97 -5.01 1.97
N THR A 192 9.87 -4.54 1.39
CA THR A 192 9.27 -5.14 0.20
C THR A 192 10.17 -5.02 -1.02
N ASN A 193 10.94 -3.92 -1.11
CA ASN A 193 11.88 -3.66 -2.20
C ASN A 193 12.98 -2.67 -1.77
N GLU A 194 14.05 -2.57 -2.58
CA GLU A 194 15.18 -1.67 -2.34
C GLU A 194 14.79 -0.19 -2.31
N ASN A 195 13.87 0.22 -3.18
CA ASN A 195 13.42 1.60 -3.25
C ASN A 195 12.68 2.01 -1.97
N GLN A 196 11.87 1.11 -1.39
CA GLN A 196 11.20 1.35 -0.11
C GLN A 196 12.24 1.60 1.00
N ARG A 197 13.23 0.71 1.13
CA ARG A 197 14.31 0.85 2.10
C ARG A 197 15.05 2.19 1.91
N LYS A 198 15.42 2.51 0.68
CA LYS A 198 16.10 3.75 0.35
C LYS A 198 15.31 4.99 0.78
N VAL A 199 14.02 5.09 0.38
CA VAL A 199 13.17 6.24 0.71
C VAL A 199 12.96 6.39 2.21
N MET A 200 12.78 5.28 2.93
CA MET A 200 12.60 5.31 4.38
C MET A 200 13.87 5.80 5.08
N LEU A 201 15.05 5.45 4.58
CA LEU A 201 16.34 5.86 5.16
C LEU A 201 16.72 7.33 4.88
N GLU A 202 16.16 7.98 3.86
CA GLU A 202 16.48 9.38 3.50
C GLU A 202 16.28 10.39 4.64
N HIS A 203 15.58 10.03 5.70
CA HIS A 203 15.24 10.92 6.82
C HIS A 203 15.91 10.55 8.14
N HIS A 204 16.84 9.61 8.11
CA HIS A 204 17.56 9.11 9.28
C HIS A 204 19.06 9.42 9.22
N SER A 205 19.74 9.34 10.36
CA SER A 205 21.20 9.55 10.44
C SER A 205 21.96 8.41 9.76
N GLU A 206 23.22 8.67 9.39
CA GLU A 206 24.10 7.66 8.81
C GLU A 206 24.23 6.44 9.72
N GLU A 207 24.37 6.63 11.03
CA GLU A 207 24.44 5.56 12.03
C GLU A 207 23.19 4.65 12.00
N ILE A 208 21.98 5.24 11.91
CA ILE A 208 20.73 4.47 11.76
C ILE A 208 20.70 3.77 10.40
N CYS A 209 21.13 4.42 9.33
CA CYS A 209 21.20 3.82 8.00
C CYS A 209 22.11 2.58 7.98
N GLU A 210 23.31 2.66 8.55
CA GLU A 210 24.23 1.52 8.67
C GLU A 210 23.63 0.39 9.48
N MET A 211 23.03 0.71 10.63
CA MET A 211 22.34 -0.29 11.47
C MET A 211 21.24 -1.01 10.70
N VAL A 212 20.40 -0.28 9.97
CA VAL A 212 19.32 -0.86 9.16
C VAL A 212 19.88 -1.73 8.04
N MET A 213 20.92 -1.27 7.34
CA MET A 213 21.55 -2.04 6.26
C MET A 213 22.10 -3.38 6.76
N ASN A 214 22.67 -3.43 7.96
CA ASN A 214 23.28 -4.63 8.54
C ASN A 214 22.26 -5.69 8.95
N LYS A 215 21.01 -5.30 9.28
CA LYS A 215 19.97 -6.24 9.77
C LYS A 215 18.73 -6.34 8.88
N SER A 216 18.75 -5.70 7.70
CA SER A 216 17.60 -5.73 6.79
C SER A 216 17.80 -6.66 5.61
N THR A 217 16.68 -7.21 5.16
CA THR A 217 16.56 -8.00 3.94
C THR A 217 15.47 -7.44 3.04
N ILE A 218 15.62 -7.65 1.73
CA ILE A 218 14.56 -7.38 0.78
C ILE A 218 13.79 -8.67 0.54
N SER A 219 12.49 -8.63 0.79
CA SER A 219 11.61 -9.77 0.55
C SER A 219 10.26 -9.32 0.04
N HIS A 220 9.98 -9.60 -1.22
CA HIS A 220 8.66 -9.35 -1.80
C HIS A 220 7.56 -10.10 -1.03
N HIS A 221 6.33 -9.69 -1.23
CA HIS A 221 5.17 -10.41 -0.67
C HIS A 221 5.20 -11.87 -1.09
N PRO A 222 4.86 -12.82 -0.20
CA PRO A 222 4.86 -14.25 -0.53
C PRO A 222 3.83 -14.56 -1.61
N THR A 223 4.21 -15.40 -2.55
CA THR A 223 3.29 -16.07 -3.48
C THR A 223 2.80 -17.36 -2.82
N LEU A 224 1.50 -17.57 -2.76
CA LEU A 224 0.92 -18.81 -2.27
C LEU A 224 1.18 -19.96 -3.26
N ASP A 225 1.12 -21.18 -2.75
CA ASP A 225 1.26 -22.38 -3.57
C ASP A 225 0.01 -22.59 -4.44
N SER A 226 0.14 -23.36 -5.52
CA SER A 226 -0.90 -23.50 -6.55
C SER A 226 -2.25 -23.96 -6.02
N GLU A 227 -2.28 -24.75 -4.94
CA GLU A 227 -3.52 -25.23 -4.32
C GLU A 227 -4.44 -24.12 -3.87
N TYR A 228 -3.90 -22.96 -3.45
CA TYR A 228 -4.67 -21.80 -3.02
C TYR A 228 -5.44 -21.12 -4.15
N TYR A 229 -5.00 -21.32 -5.39
CA TYR A 229 -5.69 -20.81 -6.59
C TYR A 229 -6.86 -21.69 -7.01
N HIS A 230 -7.04 -22.85 -6.37
CA HIS A 230 -8.09 -23.82 -6.68
C HIS A 230 -9.04 -24.08 -5.49
N LEU A 231 -8.96 -23.28 -4.42
CA LEU A 231 -9.83 -23.45 -3.25
C LEU A 231 -11.28 -23.08 -3.51
N VAL A 232 -11.52 -22.16 -4.44
CA VAL A 232 -12.82 -21.72 -4.90
C VAL A 232 -12.81 -21.80 -6.42
N GLU A 233 -13.85 -22.33 -7.03
CA GLU A 233 -13.99 -22.37 -8.50
C GLU A 233 -14.81 -21.18 -8.97
N THR A 234 -14.26 -20.44 -9.94
CA THR A 234 -14.95 -19.35 -10.62
C THR A 234 -15.09 -19.68 -12.11
N ASN A 235 -16.22 -19.31 -12.70
CA ASN A 235 -16.49 -19.49 -14.11
C ASN A 235 -16.85 -18.13 -14.73
N PRO A 236 -15.86 -17.29 -15.02
CA PRO A 236 -16.10 -16.04 -15.71
C PRO A 236 -16.63 -16.33 -17.11
N ASP A 237 -17.63 -15.55 -17.54
CA ASP A 237 -18.16 -15.61 -18.91
C ASP A 237 -17.12 -14.97 -19.84
N LEU A 238 -16.28 -15.82 -20.45
CA LEU A 238 -15.21 -15.45 -21.37
C LEU A 238 -15.47 -16.08 -22.73
N ASN A 239 -15.09 -15.37 -23.78
CA ASN A 239 -15.16 -15.85 -25.14
C ASN A 239 -13.75 -16.30 -25.55
N ASP A 240 -13.59 -17.58 -25.93
CA ASP A 240 -12.30 -18.17 -26.31
C ASP A 240 -11.76 -17.60 -27.63
N ASP A 241 -12.59 -16.91 -28.43
CA ASP A 241 -12.19 -16.22 -29.66
C ASP A 241 -11.68 -14.79 -29.40
N GLU A 242 -11.61 -14.36 -28.12
CA GLU A 242 -11.16 -13.05 -27.70
C GLU A 242 -9.98 -13.19 -26.71
N ILE A 243 -9.12 -12.19 -26.70
CA ILE A 243 -8.03 -12.05 -25.73
C ILE A 243 -8.60 -11.34 -24.49
N ASN A 244 -8.66 -12.04 -23.37
CA ASN A 244 -9.28 -11.56 -22.15
C ASN A 244 -8.21 -11.00 -21.21
N ILE A 245 -8.12 -9.68 -21.10
CA ILE A 245 -7.16 -8.97 -20.25
C ILE A 245 -7.86 -8.53 -18.97
N ALA A 246 -7.36 -8.92 -17.79
CA ALA A 246 -8.00 -8.60 -16.53
C ALA A 246 -7.17 -7.68 -15.63
N TYR A 247 -7.86 -6.82 -14.89
CA TYR A 247 -7.29 -6.03 -13.81
C TYR A 247 -8.14 -6.19 -12.54
N PHE A 248 -7.49 -6.47 -11.42
CA PHE A 248 -8.14 -6.56 -10.12
C PHE A 248 -7.61 -5.46 -9.20
N GLY A 249 -8.43 -4.53 -8.75
CA GLY A 249 -8.02 -3.57 -7.75
C GLY A 249 -8.70 -2.22 -7.77
N ASN A 250 -8.40 -1.43 -6.75
CA ASN A 250 -8.94 -0.09 -6.64
C ASN A 250 -8.24 0.87 -7.59
N PHE A 251 -9.04 1.70 -8.21
CA PHE A 251 -8.57 2.77 -9.07
C PHE A 251 -8.40 4.05 -8.26
N TYR A 252 -7.15 4.39 -7.95
CA TYR A 252 -6.83 5.62 -7.24
C TYR A 252 -6.63 6.76 -8.25
N TYR A 253 -7.63 7.58 -8.42
CA TYR A 253 -7.77 8.68 -9.38
C TYR A 253 -6.51 9.44 -9.82
N THR A 254 -5.59 9.67 -8.89
CA THR A 254 -4.44 10.56 -9.12
C THR A 254 -3.13 9.80 -9.13
N LYS A 255 -3.19 8.47 -8.96
CA LYS A 255 -1.99 7.69 -8.68
C LYS A 255 -1.85 6.42 -9.53
N ARG A 256 -2.89 6.01 -10.25
CA ARG A 256 -2.85 4.85 -11.14
C ARG A 256 -3.57 5.18 -12.44
N HIS A 257 -2.88 5.06 -13.55
CA HIS A 257 -3.32 5.49 -14.86
C HIS A 257 -3.30 4.33 -15.85
N PHE A 258 -4.36 4.21 -16.62
CA PHE A 258 -4.47 3.29 -17.76
C PHE A 258 -4.60 4.05 -19.08
N GLU A 259 -4.50 5.38 -19.05
CA GLU A 259 -4.74 6.23 -20.21
C GLU A 259 -3.84 5.83 -21.39
N ALA A 260 -2.57 5.54 -21.14
CA ALA A 260 -1.65 5.15 -22.21
C ALA A 260 -2.11 3.87 -22.92
N ILE A 261 -2.61 2.89 -22.17
CA ILE A 261 -3.13 1.63 -22.74
C ILE A 261 -4.43 1.88 -23.49
N PHE A 262 -5.38 2.58 -22.86
CA PHE A 262 -6.69 2.79 -23.50
C PHE A 262 -6.60 3.68 -24.72
N PHE A 263 -5.73 4.69 -24.74
CA PHE A 263 -5.46 5.48 -25.93
C PHE A 263 -4.76 4.65 -27.00
N ALA A 264 -3.82 3.79 -26.64
CA ALA A 264 -3.20 2.88 -27.58
C ALA A 264 -4.22 1.92 -28.19
N PHE A 265 -5.09 1.36 -27.35
CA PHE A 265 -6.16 0.45 -27.75
C PHE A 265 -7.21 1.15 -28.64
N ASP A 266 -7.63 2.37 -28.27
CA ASP A 266 -8.60 3.15 -29.04
C ASP A 266 -8.08 3.48 -30.46
N SER A 267 -6.77 3.62 -30.61
CA SER A 267 -6.14 3.87 -31.92
C SER A 267 -6.00 2.64 -32.81
N LEU A 268 -6.27 1.42 -32.31
CA LEU A 268 -6.27 0.20 -33.12
C LEU A 268 -7.39 0.20 -34.16
N ASN A 269 -7.15 -0.47 -35.30
CA ASN A 269 -8.22 -0.75 -36.27
C ASN A 269 -9.33 -1.60 -35.62
N HIS A 270 -10.59 -1.34 -36.00
CA HIS A 270 -11.77 -2.02 -35.46
C HIS A 270 -11.66 -3.55 -35.47
N LYS A 271 -11.14 -4.14 -36.53
CA LYS A 271 -10.99 -5.60 -36.66
C LYS A 271 -10.11 -6.22 -35.55
N TYR A 272 -9.19 -5.44 -34.97
CA TYR A 272 -8.33 -5.87 -33.86
C TYR A 272 -8.93 -5.52 -32.49
N LYS A 273 -9.65 -4.39 -32.39
CA LYS A 273 -10.38 -4.05 -31.18
C LYS A 273 -11.35 -5.16 -30.78
N ASP A 274 -12.07 -5.73 -31.75
CA ASP A 274 -13.04 -6.80 -31.54
C ASP A 274 -12.42 -8.08 -30.97
N LYS A 275 -11.09 -8.20 -31.01
CA LYS A 275 -10.35 -9.37 -30.49
C LYS A 275 -9.88 -9.22 -29.06
N ILE A 276 -10.04 -8.06 -28.43
CA ILE A 276 -9.54 -7.81 -27.08
C ILE A 276 -10.68 -7.31 -26.18
N LYS A 277 -10.79 -7.90 -24.98
CA LYS A 277 -11.69 -7.45 -23.90
C LYS A 277 -10.89 -7.15 -22.64
N PHE A 278 -11.21 -6.03 -22.00
CA PHE A 278 -10.66 -5.64 -20.70
C PHE A 278 -11.70 -5.88 -19.60
N HIS A 279 -11.42 -6.79 -18.69
CA HIS A 279 -12.23 -7.10 -17.52
C HIS A 279 -11.67 -6.38 -16.29
N LEU A 280 -12.36 -5.39 -15.80
CA LEU A 280 -11.85 -4.50 -14.75
C LEU A 280 -12.66 -4.68 -13.47
N PHE A 281 -12.08 -5.38 -12.49
CA PHE A 281 -12.66 -5.57 -11.16
C PHE A 281 -12.26 -4.40 -10.26
N LEU A 282 -13.12 -3.39 -10.21
CA LEU A 282 -12.82 -2.14 -9.49
C LEU A 282 -14.11 -1.48 -8.97
N ASN A 283 -13.95 -0.63 -7.95
CA ASN A 283 -15.03 0.23 -7.52
C ASN A 283 -15.30 1.33 -8.56
N LYS A 284 -16.59 1.57 -8.85
CA LYS A 284 -17.02 2.59 -9.81
C LYS A 284 -16.46 3.97 -9.48
N SER A 285 -16.00 4.69 -10.50
CA SER A 285 -15.37 5.97 -10.39
C SER A 285 -15.84 6.90 -11.51
N LYS A 286 -16.38 8.06 -11.15
CA LYS A 286 -16.82 9.08 -12.13
C LYS A 286 -15.75 9.53 -13.13
N TYR A 287 -14.48 9.43 -12.75
CA TYR A 287 -13.38 9.73 -13.65
C TYR A 287 -13.25 8.65 -14.70
N PHE A 288 -13.28 7.40 -14.27
CA PHE A 288 -13.16 6.25 -15.15
C PHE A 288 -14.34 6.15 -16.13
N ASP A 289 -15.56 6.39 -15.63
CA ASP A 289 -16.75 6.44 -16.47
C ASP A 289 -16.61 7.47 -17.59
N ARG A 290 -16.11 8.68 -17.27
CA ARG A 290 -15.86 9.71 -18.29
C ARG A 290 -14.78 9.31 -19.29
N LEU A 291 -13.70 8.70 -18.83
CA LEU A 291 -12.61 8.26 -19.72
C LEU A 291 -13.14 7.25 -20.74
N ILE A 292 -13.94 6.29 -20.30
CA ILE A 292 -14.56 5.28 -21.17
C ILE A 292 -15.57 5.90 -22.11
N GLU A 293 -16.38 6.86 -21.64
CA GLU A 293 -17.38 7.56 -22.49
C GLU A 293 -16.72 8.38 -23.63
N GLU A 294 -15.52 8.90 -23.39
CA GLU A 294 -14.76 9.68 -24.36
C GLU A 294 -14.03 8.83 -25.42
N LEU A 295 -13.95 7.52 -25.23
CA LEU A 295 -13.20 6.59 -26.09
C LEU A 295 -14.16 5.66 -26.84
N GLU A 296 -13.81 5.29 -28.07
CA GLU A 296 -14.57 4.34 -28.90
C GLU A 296 -14.31 2.87 -28.52
N ILE A 297 -14.07 2.62 -27.22
CA ILE A 297 -13.72 1.29 -26.69
C ILE A 297 -14.68 0.81 -25.60
N LYS A 298 -15.79 1.49 -25.41
CA LYS A 298 -16.76 1.19 -24.34
C LYS A 298 -17.24 -0.26 -24.35
N GLU A 299 -17.46 -0.82 -25.53
CA GLU A 299 -17.93 -2.20 -25.72
C GLU A 299 -16.85 -3.25 -25.43
N ASN A 300 -15.57 -2.81 -25.35
CA ASN A 300 -14.43 -3.68 -25.05
C ASN A 300 -14.05 -3.67 -23.57
N ILE A 301 -14.67 -2.79 -22.77
CA ILE A 301 -14.37 -2.63 -21.35
C ILE A 301 -15.54 -3.15 -20.51
N ILE A 302 -15.30 -4.21 -19.76
CA ILE A 302 -16.26 -4.88 -18.90
C ILE A 302 -15.91 -4.54 -17.45
N ILE A 303 -16.72 -3.69 -16.79
CA ILE A 303 -16.53 -3.33 -15.40
C ILE A 303 -17.30 -4.31 -14.52
N LYS A 304 -16.59 -4.90 -13.58
CA LYS A 304 -17.13 -5.84 -12.58
C LYS A 304 -16.88 -5.30 -11.16
N GLU A 305 -17.73 -5.66 -10.22
CA GLU A 305 -17.53 -5.38 -8.81
C GLU A 305 -16.31 -6.18 -8.29
N PRO A 306 -15.61 -5.68 -7.25
CA PRO A 306 -14.58 -6.45 -6.57
C PRO A 306 -15.12 -7.79 -6.07
N ILE A 307 -14.31 -8.82 -6.11
CA ILE A 307 -14.62 -10.19 -5.68
C ILE A 307 -13.80 -10.57 -4.47
N ASP A 308 -14.20 -11.63 -3.78
CA ASP A 308 -13.51 -12.15 -2.61
C ASP A 308 -12.09 -12.64 -2.93
N TYR A 309 -11.22 -12.69 -1.92
CA TYR A 309 -9.79 -12.94 -2.13
C TYR A 309 -9.50 -14.29 -2.82
N PHE A 310 -10.17 -15.38 -2.44
CA PHE A 310 -9.94 -16.68 -3.08
C PHE A 310 -10.63 -16.81 -4.44
N GLU A 311 -11.77 -16.16 -4.63
CA GLU A 311 -12.37 -16.00 -5.95
C GLU A 311 -11.44 -15.19 -6.88
N PHE A 312 -10.81 -14.14 -6.34
CA PHE A 312 -9.81 -13.38 -7.04
C PHE A 312 -8.60 -14.26 -7.43
N LEU A 313 -8.04 -15.04 -6.51
CA LEU A 313 -6.93 -15.94 -6.83
C LEU A 313 -7.29 -16.92 -7.94
N ASN A 314 -8.44 -17.59 -7.85
CA ASN A 314 -8.89 -18.51 -8.90
C ASN A 314 -9.14 -17.79 -10.22
N SER A 315 -9.81 -16.65 -10.18
CA SER A 315 -10.08 -15.86 -11.39
C SER A 315 -8.80 -15.40 -12.09
N THR A 316 -7.72 -15.13 -11.36
CA THR A 316 -6.45 -14.73 -12.00
C THR A 316 -5.89 -15.78 -12.96
N SER A 317 -6.19 -17.05 -12.79
CA SER A 317 -5.75 -18.15 -13.66
C SER A 317 -6.68 -18.40 -14.87
N LYS A 318 -7.78 -17.65 -14.98
CA LYS A 318 -8.77 -17.84 -16.07
C LYS A 318 -8.62 -16.81 -17.18
N TYR A 319 -7.89 -15.74 -16.96
CA TYR A 319 -7.65 -14.68 -17.94
C TYR A 319 -6.32 -14.89 -18.64
N ASP A 320 -6.24 -14.48 -19.91
CA ASP A 320 -5.03 -14.62 -20.71
C ASP A 320 -3.91 -13.73 -20.18
N ILE A 321 -4.23 -12.48 -19.85
CA ILE A 321 -3.27 -11.47 -19.42
C ILE A 321 -3.80 -10.71 -18.20
N LEU A 322 -2.94 -10.52 -17.22
CA LEU A 322 -3.22 -9.75 -16.01
C LEU A 322 -2.49 -8.40 -16.05
N LEU A 323 -3.24 -7.30 -15.90
CA LEU A 323 -2.66 -5.98 -15.79
C LEU A 323 -2.20 -5.69 -14.37
N ILE A 324 -0.96 -5.28 -14.21
CA ILE A 324 -0.43 -4.73 -12.96
C ILE A 324 0.16 -3.35 -13.22
N ASN A 325 -0.17 -2.37 -12.39
CA ASN A 325 0.33 -1.02 -12.55
C ASN A 325 0.94 -0.46 -11.27
N ASP A 326 1.98 0.34 -11.47
CA ASP A 326 2.59 1.13 -10.41
C ASP A 326 1.65 2.23 -9.87
N THR A 327 2.05 2.78 -8.75
CA THR A 327 1.52 4.05 -8.24
C THR A 327 2.42 5.18 -8.71
N ILE A 328 1.88 6.27 -9.26
CA ILE A 328 2.67 7.43 -9.68
C ILE A 328 3.26 8.12 -8.47
N THR A 329 4.57 8.25 -8.46
CA THR A 329 5.36 8.91 -7.41
C THR A 329 6.26 10.02 -7.96
N GLU A 330 6.31 10.20 -9.26
CA GLU A 330 7.09 11.24 -9.93
C GLU A 330 6.80 12.63 -9.34
N GLY A 331 7.86 13.38 -9.03
CA GLY A 331 7.77 14.68 -8.36
C GLY A 331 7.44 14.63 -6.86
N CYS A 332 7.21 13.43 -6.31
CA CYS A 332 6.92 13.24 -4.88
C CYS A 332 8.05 12.52 -4.14
N PHE A 333 8.74 11.59 -4.81
CA PHE A 333 9.80 10.77 -4.24
C PHE A 333 11.04 10.76 -5.14
N SER A 334 12.19 10.43 -4.56
CA SER A 334 13.45 10.24 -5.30
C SER A 334 13.41 9.01 -6.21
N VAL A 335 12.72 7.97 -5.75
CA VAL A 335 12.41 6.73 -6.48
C VAL A 335 11.06 6.21 -5.99
N ASN A 336 10.38 5.39 -6.79
CA ASN A 336 9.10 4.79 -6.39
C ASN A 336 9.30 3.73 -5.30
N PRO A 337 8.83 3.95 -4.05
CA PRO A 337 9.02 3.01 -2.93
C PRO A 337 8.01 1.85 -2.94
N TYR A 338 7.01 1.88 -3.80
CA TYR A 338 5.89 0.95 -3.77
C TYR A 338 6.11 -0.24 -4.71
N LEU A 339 5.65 -1.41 -4.27
CA LEU A 339 5.47 -2.58 -5.11
C LEU A 339 4.01 -3.05 -4.94
N PRO A 340 3.21 -3.08 -6.00
CA PRO A 340 1.83 -3.54 -5.90
C PRO A 340 1.74 -4.95 -5.30
N SER A 341 0.97 -5.13 -4.24
CA SER A 341 0.83 -6.41 -3.53
C SER A 341 0.32 -7.55 -4.42
N LYS A 342 -0.49 -7.21 -5.43
CA LYS A 342 -1.00 -8.16 -6.42
C LYS A 342 0.08 -8.86 -7.25
N PHE A 343 1.28 -8.29 -7.32
CA PHE A 343 2.40 -8.94 -8.00
C PHE A 343 2.61 -10.37 -7.50
N SER A 344 2.57 -10.58 -6.19
CA SER A 344 2.75 -11.90 -5.61
C SER A 344 1.60 -12.86 -5.92
N ASP A 345 0.38 -12.33 -6.06
CA ASP A 345 -0.80 -13.13 -6.40
C ASP A 345 -0.81 -13.49 -7.91
N TYR A 346 -0.51 -12.53 -8.76
CA TYR A 346 -0.42 -12.75 -10.20
C TYR A 346 0.71 -13.71 -10.59
N LYS A 347 1.86 -13.63 -9.90
CA LYS A 347 2.99 -14.53 -10.13
C LYS A 347 2.63 -16.02 -9.93
N GLY A 348 1.68 -16.32 -9.05
CA GLY A 348 1.25 -17.70 -8.79
C GLY A 348 0.10 -18.18 -9.68
N SER A 349 -0.52 -17.32 -10.48
CA SER A 349 -1.70 -17.66 -11.30
C SER A 349 -1.39 -18.49 -12.54
N GLY A 350 -0.19 -18.37 -13.09
CA GLY A 350 0.20 -18.96 -14.37
C GLY A 350 -0.18 -18.15 -15.61
N SER A 351 -0.98 -17.09 -15.47
CA SER A 351 -1.34 -16.19 -16.56
C SER A 351 -0.22 -15.21 -16.87
N ASP A 352 -0.18 -14.71 -18.10
CA ASP A 352 0.78 -13.71 -18.52
C ASP A 352 0.51 -12.37 -17.79
N ILE A 353 1.56 -11.61 -17.51
CA ILE A 353 1.45 -10.33 -16.83
C ILE A 353 1.88 -9.21 -17.78
N TRP A 354 1.03 -8.19 -17.90
CA TRP A 354 1.39 -6.90 -18.50
C TRP A 354 1.64 -5.87 -17.41
N ALA A 355 2.91 -5.53 -17.21
CA ALA A 355 3.34 -4.54 -16.22
C ALA A 355 3.35 -3.13 -16.80
N ILE A 356 2.60 -2.25 -16.15
CA ILE A 356 2.52 -0.81 -16.44
C ILE A 356 3.36 -0.10 -15.39
N TYR A 357 4.57 0.27 -15.75
CA TYR A 357 5.56 0.73 -14.79
C TYR A 357 5.79 2.25 -14.82
N GLU A 358 6.12 2.80 -13.66
CA GLU A 358 6.76 4.11 -13.54
C GLU A 358 8.29 3.96 -13.71
N GLN A 359 8.93 4.90 -14.37
CA GLN A 359 10.39 4.87 -14.54
C GLN A 359 11.11 4.81 -13.18
N ASN A 360 12.12 3.96 -13.06
CA ASN A 360 12.87 3.70 -11.83
C ASN A 360 12.07 3.07 -10.67
N SER A 361 10.88 2.54 -10.94
CA SER A 361 10.16 1.71 -9.99
C SER A 361 10.72 0.29 -9.92
N THR A 362 10.31 -0.46 -8.92
CA THR A 362 10.64 -1.88 -8.81
C THR A 362 10.06 -2.69 -9.98
N LEU A 363 8.81 -2.41 -10.42
CA LEU A 363 8.26 -3.06 -11.61
C LEU A 363 9.07 -2.75 -12.88
N SER A 364 9.67 -1.55 -12.97
CA SER A 364 10.49 -1.17 -14.12
C SER A 364 11.75 -2.01 -14.29
N THR A 365 12.24 -2.62 -13.22
CA THR A 365 13.47 -3.45 -13.21
C THR A 365 13.18 -4.95 -13.31
N MET A 366 11.94 -5.37 -13.07
CA MET A 366 11.53 -6.76 -13.15
C MET A 366 11.32 -7.20 -14.60
N ASP A 367 11.47 -8.49 -14.83
CA ASP A 367 11.19 -9.12 -16.12
C ASP A 367 9.72 -9.57 -16.18
N PHE A 368 9.02 -9.11 -17.21
CA PHE A 368 7.64 -9.46 -17.52
C PHE A 368 7.51 -9.73 -19.02
N LYS A 369 6.62 -10.63 -19.39
CA LYS A 369 6.35 -10.92 -20.79
C LYS A 369 5.91 -9.67 -21.55
N TYR A 370 4.99 -8.88 -20.95
CA TYR A 370 4.53 -7.62 -21.51
C TYR A 370 4.84 -6.47 -20.55
N LYS A 371 5.38 -5.39 -21.06
CA LYS A 371 5.84 -4.29 -20.24
C LYS A 371 5.78 -2.96 -20.97
N SER A 372 5.11 -1.97 -20.39
CA SER A 372 5.06 -0.62 -20.93
C SER A 372 5.13 0.44 -19.83
N SER A 373 5.77 1.58 -20.13
CA SER A 373 5.72 2.73 -19.24
C SER A 373 4.30 3.30 -19.18
N MET A 374 3.85 3.67 -17.98
CA MET A 374 2.51 4.23 -17.77
C MET A 374 2.27 5.57 -18.49
N THR A 375 3.34 6.21 -18.95
CA THR A 375 3.27 7.47 -19.71
C THR A 375 3.56 7.29 -21.21
N SER A 376 3.92 6.07 -21.65
CA SER A 376 4.29 5.79 -23.03
C SER A 376 3.19 5.07 -23.78
N TYR A 377 2.41 5.84 -24.50
CA TYR A 377 1.47 5.31 -25.47
C TYR A 377 2.15 4.41 -26.51
N LYS A 378 3.33 4.79 -27.02
CA LYS A 378 4.05 4.00 -28.03
C LYS A 378 4.36 2.61 -27.51
N GLN A 379 4.89 2.49 -26.28
CA GLN A 379 5.18 1.18 -25.71
C GLN A 379 3.89 0.37 -25.49
N SER A 380 2.79 0.99 -25.03
CA SER A 380 1.51 0.31 -24.88
C SER A 380 0.98 -0.21 -26.24
N ARG A 381 1.19 0.56 -27.31
CA ARG A 381 0.86 0.16 -28.69
C ARG A 381 1.69 -1.04 -29.13
N ASP A 382 3.01 -0.96 -28.92
CA ASP A 382 3.92 -2.03 -29.30
C ASP A 382 3.55 -3.34 -28.58
N VAL A 383 3.23 -3.28 -27.27
CA VAL A 383 2.73 -4.43 -26.51
C VAL A 383 1.40 -4.97 -27.07
N LEU A 384 0.45 -4.12 -27.45
CA LEU A 384 -0.80 -4.58 -28.06
C LEU A 384 -0.56 -5.31 -29.40
N VAL A 385 0.41 -4.85 -30.19
CA VAL A 385 0.81 -5.54 -31.42
C VAL A 385 1.44 -6.89 -31.11
N ASP A 386 2.33 -6.96 -30.11
CA ASP A 386 2.95 -8.21 -29.68
C ASP A 386 1.90 -9.23 -29.22
N ILE A 387 0.92 -8.77 -28.41
CA ILE A 387 -0.20 -9.60 -27.98
C ILE A 387 -1.00 -10.11 -29.18
N LEU A 388 -1.42 -9.25 -30.09
CA LEU A 388 -2.18 -9.64 -31.28
C LEU A 388 -1.41 -10.62 -32.16
N ASN A 389 -0.09 -10.42 -32.34
CA ASN A 389 0.78 -11.33 -33.09
C ASN A 389 0.83 -12.72 -32.45
N GLU A 390 1.00 -12.80 -31.14
CA GLU A 390 1.09 -14.06 -30.41
C GLU A 390 -0.19 -14.89 -30.51
N TYR A 391 -1.35 -14.20 -30.47
CA TYR A 391 -2.65 -14.85 -30.64
C TYR A 391 -3.08 -15.04 -32.09
N GLY A 392 -2.17 -14.75 -33.06
CA GLY A 392 -2.39 -15.02 -34.48
C GLY A 392 -3.37 -14.06 -35.18
N TYR A 393 -3.62 -12.88 -34.60
CA TYR A 393 -4.56 -11.91 -35.14
C TYR A 393 -3.92 -10.80 -35.99
N SER A 394 -2.59 -10.68 -36.02
CA SER A 394 -1.93 -9.61 -36.80
C SER A 394 -1.66 -10.05 -38.24
N ASP A 395 -1.78 -9.12 -39.15
CA ASP A 395 -1.21 -9.12 -40.48
C ASP A 395 -0.26 -7.92 -40.63
N GLU A 396 0.47 -7.84 -41.77
CA GLU A 396 1.44 -6.76 -42.02
C GLU A 396 0.85 -5.34 -41.96
N ASP A 397 -0.49 -5.21 -41.88
CA ASP A 397 -1.26 -3.98 -41.88
C ASP A 397 -1.86 -3.62 -40.50
N CYS A 398 -1.15 -3.85 -39.40
CA CYS A 398 -1.50 -3.26 -38.11
C CYS A 398 -1.33 -1.73 -38.16
N SER A 399 -2.08 -1.07 -39.05
CA SER A 399 -2.03 0.38 -39.24
C SER A 399 -2.83 1.07 -38.14
N PHE A 400 -2.14 1.89 -37.38
CA PHE A 400 -2.73 2.85 -36.49
C PHE A 400 -3.08 4.11 -37.22
N SER A 401 -4.17 4.78 -36.89
CA SER A 401 -4.54 6.07 -37.49
C SER A 401 -3.50 7.14 -37.09
N ASP A 402 -2.62 7.53 -38.03
CA ASP A 402 -1.60 8.55 -37.79
C ASP A 402 -2.18 9.92 -37.32
N ASN A 403 -3.42 10.22 -37.70
CA ASN A 403 -4.11 11.47 -37.35
C ASN A 403 -4.67 11.47 -35.89
N TYR A 404 -4.80 10.31 -35.23
CA TYR A 404 -5.37 10.22 -33.91
C TYR A 404 -4.52 10.95 -32.85
N TYR A 405 -3.20 10.90 -32.99
CA TYR A 405 -2.28 11.55 -32.06
C TYR A 405 -2.37 13.06 -32.05
N GLU A 406 -2.34 13.68 -33.23
CA GLU A 406 -2.37 15.14 -33.33
C GLU A 406 -3.68 15.70 -32.79
N GLN A 407 -4.79 15.04 -33.08
CA GLN A 407 -6.10 15.42 -32.57
C GLN A 407 -6.17 15.26 -31.04
N ARG A 408 -5.65 14.15 -30.50
CA ARG A 408 -5.69 13.89 -29.06
C ARG A 408 -4.72 14.75 -28.27
N ILE A 409 -3.51 14.98 -28.78
CA ILE A 409 -2.56 15.95 -28.19
C ILE A 409 -3.19 17.35 -28.17
N THR A 410 -3.87 17.74 -29.21
CA THR A 410 -4.57 19.03 -29.27
C THR A 410 -5.69 19.13 -28.23
N GLN A 411 -6.49 18.08 -28.07
CA GLN A 411 -7.53 18.00 -27.01
C GLN A 411 -6.93 18.05 -25.60
N LEU A 412 -5.88 17.24 -25.34
CA LEU A 412 -5.23 17.20 -24.03
C LEU A 412 -4.58 18.53 -23.68
N ASN A 413 -3.92 19.19 -24.62
CA ASN A 413 -3.36 20.54 -24.41
C ASN A 413 -4.46 21.55 -24.07
N LYS A 414 -5.62 21.47 -24.69
CA LYS A 414 -6.77 22.32 -24.35
C LYS A 414 -7.26 22.06 -22.93
N ILE A 415 -7.38 20.81 -22.53
CA ILE A 415 -7.77 20.43 -21.15
C ILE A 415 -6.74 20.92 -20.13
N ILE A 416 -5.44 20.77 -20.42
CA ILE A 416 -4.34 21.26 -19.58
C ILE A 416 -4.43 22.79 -19.42
N ASP A 417 -4.70 23.52 -20.47
CA ASP A 417 -4.84 24.99 -20.42
C ASP A 417 -6.06 25.42 -19.62
N GLU A 418 -7.17 24.71 -19.74
CA GLU A 418 -8.37 24.95 -18.94
C GLU A 418 -8.10 24.66 -17.44
N GLN A 419 -7.45 23.54 -17.12
CA GLN A 419 -7.09 23.20 -15.75
C GLN A 419 -6.08 24.20 -15.14
N ASN A 420 -5.07 24.58 -15.90
CA ASN A 420 -4.10 25.60 -15.49
C ASN A 420 -4.77 26.95 -15.20
N THR A 421 -5.77 27.34 -16.00
CA THR A 421 -6.57 28.53 -15.79
C THR A 421 -7.39 28.43 -14.50
N LYS A 422 -8.00 27.28 -14.22
CA LYS A 422 -8.74 26.99 -12.99
C LYS A 422 -7.83 27.04 -11.75
N ILE A 423 -6.65 26.43 -11.84
CA ILE A 423 -5.63 26.49 -10.79
C ILE A 423 -5.18 27.92 -10.51
N LYS A 424 -4.92 28.72 -11.54
CA LYS A 424 -4.59 30.16 -11.37
C LYS A 424 -5.70 30.93 -10.64
N ARG A 425 -6.97 30.69 -10.99
CA ARG A 425 -8.13 31.30 -10.29
C ARG A 425 -8.20 30.85 -8.83
N GLN A 426 -8.06 29.56 -8.55
CA GLN A 426 -8.06 29.02 -7.19
C GLN A 426 -6.92 29.59 -6.35
N LYS A 427 -5.69 29.65 -6.86
CA LYS A 427 -4.52 30.27 -6.20
C LYS A 427 -4.81 31.73 -5.84
N LYS A 428 -5.46 32.50 -6.73
CA LYS A 428 -5.85 33.89 -6.48
C LYS A 428 -6.89 34.01 -5.36
N THR A 429 -7.87 33.09 -5.33
CA THR A 429 -8.89 33.01 -4.28
C THR A 429 -8.27 32.65 -2.93
N ILE A 430 -7.40 31.63 -2.88
CA ILE A 430 -6.66 31.23 -1.67
C ILE A 430 -5.84 32.41 -1.13
N LYS A 431 -5.16 33.17 -2.00
CA LYS A 431 -4.40 34.37 -1.59
C LYS A 431 -5.30 35.44 -0.98
N LYS A 432 -6.52 35.66 -1.54
CA LYS A 432 -7.51 36.56 -0.96
C LYS A 432 -8.02 36.09 0.41
N LEU A 433 -8.37 34.81 0.51
CA LEU A 433 -8.85 34.21 1.76
C LEU A 433 -7.76 34.20 2.85
N LYS A 434 -6.51 33.94 2.53
CA LYS A 434 -5.37 34.04 3.47
C LYS A 434 -5.21 35.48 3.99
N LYS A 435 -5.36 36.51 3.10
CA LYS A 435 -5.32 37.92 3.51
C LYS A 435 -6.50 38.28 4.43
N LEU A 436 -7.71 37.79 4.10
CA LEU A 436 -8.90 38.05 4.91
C LEU A 436 -8.77 37.38 6.28
N ASN A 437 -8.35 36.11 6.32
CA ASN A 437 -8.12 35.36 7.56
C ASN A 437 -7.10 36.11 8.47
N LYS A 438 -5.98 36.60 7.88
CA LYS A 438 -4.98 37.38 8.61
C LYS A 438 -5.56 38.69 9.17
N LYS A 439 -6.50 39.35 8.44
CA LYS A 439 -7.22 40.55 8.94
C LYS A 439 -8.15 40.19 10.09
N ILE A 440 -8.92 39.09 9.96
CA ILE A 440 -9.83 38.62 11.02
C ILE A 440 -9.05 38.29 12.29
N MET A 441 -7.98 37.51 12.19
CA MET A 441 -7.14 37.12 13.33
C MET A 441 -6.46 38.32 14.02
N LYS A 442 -6.22 39.41 13.30
CA LYS A 442 -5.68 40.69 13.86
C LYS A 442 -6.75 41.62 14.43
N SER A 443 -8.03 41.36 14.17
CA SER A 443 -9.11 42.21 14.62
C SER A 443 -9.24 42.24 16.15
N LYS A 444 -9.71 43.37 16.67
CA LYS A 444 -9.94 43.53 18.13
C LYS A 444 -10.97 42.52 18.65
N SER A 445 -12.07 42.31 17.91
CA SER A 445 -13.11 41.34 18.28
C SER A 445 -12.56 39.90 18.35
N TRP A 446 -11.71 39.50 17.40
CA TRP A 446 -11.06 38.17 17.42
C TRP A 446 -10.14 37.98 18.63
N LYS A 447 -9.42 39.04 19.03
CA LYS A 447 -8.56 39.02 20.22
C LYS A 447 -9.36 38.97 21.51
N ILE A 448 -10.42 39.78 21.62
CA ILE A 448 -11.30 39.85 22.81
C ILE A 448 -12.06 38.52 23.01
N THR A 449 -12.50 37.86 21.93
CA THR A 449 -13.24 36.60 22.02
C THR A 449 -12.34 35.35 22.14
N LYS A 450 -11.01 35.52 22.19
CA LYS A 450 -10.06 34.41 22.32
C LYS A 450 -10.32 33.50 23.54
N PRO A 451 -10.62 34.05 24.77
CA PRO A 451 -10.94 33.21 25.93
C PRO A 451 -12.19 32.37 25.73
N LEU A 452 -13.26 32.95 25.16
CA LEU A 452 -14.53 32.28 24.89
C LEU A 452 -14.34 31.12 23.90
N ARG A 453 -13.56 31.30 22.82
CA ARG A 453 -13.27 30.22 21.86
C ARG A 453 -12.44 29.09 22.50
N LYS A 454 -11.55 29.42 23.44
CA LYS A 454 -10.77 28.41 24.18
C LYS A 454 -11.69 27.59 25.10
N CYS A 455 -12.68 28.18 25.74
CA CYS A 455 -13.71 27.48 26.51
C CYS A 455 -14.57 26.58 25.60
N ILE A 456 -15.06 27.10 24.48
CA ILE A 456 -15.91 26.31 23.56
C ILE A 456 -15.13 25.09 22.95
N SER A 457 -13.83 25.24 22.72
CA SER A 457 -13.01 24.11 22.22
C SER A 457 -12.81 23.00 23.25
N LEU A 458 -12.94 23.30 24.55
CA LEU A 458 -12.91 22.32 25.65
C LEU A 458 -14.22 21.53 25.77
N PHE A 459 -15.36 22.12 25.33
CA PHE A 459 -16.67 21.45 25.33
C PHE A 459 -16.98 20.67 24.05
N LYS A 460 -16.12 20.73 23.02
CA LYS A 460 -16.27 20.00 21.75
C LYS A 460 -15.33 18.78 21.63
N LYS A 461 -14.73 18.35 22.73
CA LYS A 461 -13.96 17.11 22.83
C LYS A 461 -14.81 15.98 23.38
#